data_e912ff57c036c97a2b59725ff2871ed2
#
_entry.id   e912ff57c036c97a2b59725ff2871ed2
#
_cell.length_a   1.000
_cell.length_b   1.000
_cell.length_c   1.000
_cell.angle_alpha   90.00
_cell.angle_beta   90.00
_cell.angle_gamma   90.00
#
_symmetry.space_group_name_H-M   'P 1'
#
loop_
_entity.id
_entity.type
_entity.pdbx_description
1 polymer ?
#
loop_
_entity_poly.entity_id
_entity_poly.type
_entity_poly.pdbx_seq_one_letter_code
_entity_poly.pdbx_strand_id
1 'polypeptide(L)'
;MIYMARWGNKGFIVNPSIVVPLEGFSTSFKRKSDTNEDTSGQPSTNTRGMELQPIHLETTYLAGAGVDPLGQIEDWKKQFDVKAPLLLNGKQFGPALLQLDSVSFDNFKFDGVGRIIQVDASIDLTEYVPPATKVSEKTATTATNSTKSGALSAGPTSAEKAAKKTTTAR
;
A
#
# COMPACT_ATOMS: atom_id res chain seq x y z
N MET A 1 27.55 2.20 4.94
CA MET A 1 26.91 3.37 5.58
C MET A 1 25.69 2.89 6.33
N ILE A 2 25.55 3.29 7.59
CA ILE A 2 24.40 2.93 8.41
C ILE A 2 23.47 4.14 8.42
N TYR A 3 22.24 3.97 7.91
CA TYR A 3 21.20 4.99 7.94
C TYR A 3 20.30 4.78 9.17
N MET A 4 19.96 5.86 9.87
CA MET A 4 18.91 5.84 10.90
C MET A 4 17.57 5.54 10.28
N ALA A 5 17.26 6.25 9.18
CA ALA A 5 16.09 6.01 8.37
C ALA A 5 16.44 6.21 6.89
N ARG A 6 15.66 5.58 6.01
CA ARG A 6 15.79 5.75 4.56
C ARG A 6 14.43 5.59 3.90
N TRP A 7 14.10 6.51 3.01
CA TRP A 7 12.95 6.41 2.12
C TRP A 7 13.38 6.75 0.69
N GLY A 8 13.20 5.81 -0.22
CA GLY A 8 13.70 5.96 -1.59
C GLY A 8 15.20 6.29 -1.64
N ASN A 9 15.52 7.44 -2.22
CA ASN A 9 16.90 7.95 -2.31
C ASN A 9 17.28 8.86 -1.12
N LYS A 10 16.31 9.18 -0.25
CA LYS A 10 16.57 10.05 0.90
C LYS A 10 16.95 9.22 2.11
N GLY A 11 18.08 9.58 2.70
CA GLY A 11 18.63 8.91 3.87
C GLY A 11 18.87 9.89 5.00
N PHE A 12 18.42 9.52 6.18
CA PHE A 12 18.69 10.20 7.43
C PHE A 12 19.91 9.51 8.07
N ILE A 13 20.99 10.23 8.15
CA ILE A 13 22.29 9.67 8.53
C ILE A 13 23.02 10.62 9.47
N VAL A 14 23.68 10.05 10.45
CA VAL A 14 24.61 10.77 11.33
C VAL A 14 25.96 10.08 11.27
N ASN A 15 26.93 10.75 10.66
CA ASN A 15 28.31 10.31 10.61
C ASN A 15 29.24 11.53 10.70
N PRO A 16 30.57 11.35 10.87
CA PRO A 16 31.51 12.45 11.04
C PRO A 16 31.56 13.45 9.84
N SER A 17 31.12 13.04 8.66
CA SER A 17 31.20 13.86 7.44
C SER A 17 29.87 14.47 7.05
N ILE A 18 28.75 13.82 7.38
CA ILE A 18 27.41 14.26 6.99
C ILE A 18 26.47 13.98 8.16
N VAL A 19 25.73 15.00 8.55
CA VAL A 19 24.72 14.90 9.60
C VAL A 19 23.37 15.37 9.05
N VAL A 20 22.49 14.40 8.85
CA VAL A 20 21.06 14.59 8.53
C VAL A 20 20.29 13.78 9.56
N PRO A 21 20.00 14.37 10.72
CA PRO A 21 19.34 13.66 11.80
C PRO A 21 17.85 13.45 11.47
N LEU A 22 17.28 12.39 12.00
CA LEU A 22 15.82 12.26 12.12
C LEU A 22 15.45 12.78 13.51
N GLU A 23 14.87 13.98 13.58
CA GLU A 23 14.57 14.67 14.84
C GLU A 23 13.16 14.38 15.33
N GLY A 24 12.19 14.36 14.40
CA GLY A 24 10.81 14.03 14.68
C GLY A 24 10.34 12.83 13.86
N PHE A 25 9.55 11.98 14.51
CA PHE A 25 8.90 10.84 13.87
C PHE A 25 7.53 10.62 14.49
N SER A 26 6.47 10.70 13.69
CA SER A 26 5.14 10.35 14.16
C SER A 26 4.36 9.57 13.10
N THR A 27 3.47 8.71 13.57
CA THR A 27 2.57 7.96 12.72
C THR A 27 1.28 7.67 13.48
N SER A 28 0.19 7.46 12.76
CA SER A 28 -1.08 7.12 13.36
C SER A 28 -1.77 5.99 12.62
N PHE A 29 -2.52 5.19 13.35
CA PHE A 29 -3.34 4.12 12.80
C PHE A 29 -4.79 4.43 13.09
N LYS A 30 -5.61 4.58 12.06
CA LYS A 30 -7.02 4.84 12.19
C LYS A 30 -7.84 3.77 11.49
N ARG A 31 -8.93 3.38 12.12
CA ARG A 31 -9.91 2.47 11.54
C ARG A 31 -10.96 3.29 10.79
N LYS A 32 -11.23 2.90 9.57
CA LYS A 32 -12.35 3.46 8.82
C LYS A 32 -13.63 2.74 9.26
N SER A 33 -14.51 3.46 9.93
CA SER A 33 -15.80 2.95 10.38
C SER A 33 -16.91 3.91 9.99
N ASP A 34 -18.03 3.38 9.52
CA ASP A 34 -19.25 4.13 9.30
C ASP A 34 -20.25 3.76 10.39
N THR A 35 -20.89 4.76 10.96
CA THR A 35 -21.98 4.57 11.91
C THR A 35 -23.29 4.68 11.14
N ASN A 36 -24.04 3.60 11.07
CA ASN A 36 -25.41 3.60 10.53
C ASN A 36 -26.38 3.54 11.72
N GLU A 37 -27.39 4.39 11.68
CA GLU A 37 -28.54 4.24 12.56
C GLU A 37 -29.44 3.15 11.97
N ASP A 38 -29.65 2.08 12.73
CA ASP A 38 -30.61 1.06 12.36
C ASP A 38 -32.04 1.59 12.61
N THR A 39 -33.03 1.00 11.94
CA THR A 39 -34.47 1.34 12.06
C THR A 39 -34.98 1.25 13.48
N SER A 40 -34.25 0.59 14.38
CA SER A 40 -34.54 0.50 15.81
C SER A 40 -33.96 1.65 16.64
N GLY A 41 -33.26 2.62 16.04
CA GLY A 41 -32.64 3.75 16.71
C GLY A 41 -31.36 3.41 17.49
N GLN A 42 -30.81 2.20 17.32
CA GLN A 42 -29.52 1.86 17.89
C GLN A 42 -28.41 2.06 16.84
N PRO A 43 -27.33 2.80 17.20
CA PRO A 43 -26.21 2.99 16.28
C PRO A 43 -25.44 1.67 16.11
N SER A 44 -25.27 1.25 14.86
CA SER A 44 -24.39 0.13 14.49
C SER A 44 -23.13 0.66 13.84
N THR A 45 -21.97 0.09 14.22
CA THR A 45 -20.67 0.46 13.65
C THR A 45 -20.24 -0.57 12.62
N ASN A 46 -20.16 -0.18 11.36
CA ASN A 46 -19.61 -1.00 10.29
C ASN A 46 -18.14 -0.64 10.06
N THR A 47 -17.25 -1.62 10.23
CA THR A 47 -15.82 -1.45 9.99
C THR A 47 -15.51 -1.69 8.52
N ARG A 48 -14.93 -0.68 7.84
CA ARG A 48 -14.54 -0.76 6.41
C ARG A 48 -13.03 -0.90 6.18
N GLY A 49 -12.28 -1.37 7.18
CA GLY A 49 -10.84 -1.52 7.10
C GLY A 49 -10.07 -0.43 7.83
N MET A 50 -8.85 -0.18 7.40
CA MET A 50 -7.99 0.86 7.96
C MET A 50 -7.88 2.05 7.01
N GLU A 51 -7.68 3.23 7.55
CA GLU A 51 -7.27 4.40 6.75
C GLU A 51 -5.82 4.24 6.30
N LEU A 52 -5.46 4.95 5.23
CA LEU A 52 -4.07 5.00 4.78
C LEU A 52 -3.19 5.55 5.88
N GLN A 53 -2.09 4.89 6.15
CA GLN A 53 -1.18 5.27 7.24
C GLN A 53 -0.39 6.53 6.88
N PRO A 54 -0.54 7.64 7.61
CA PRO A 54 0.34 8.80 7.50
C PRO A 54 1.59 8.59 8.34
N ILE A 55 2.72 9.06 7.84
CA ILE A 55 4.00 9.10 8.54
C ILE A 55 4.58 10.50 8.40
N HIS A 56 4.86 11.13 9.52
CA HIS A 56 5.48 12.44 9.59
C HIS A 56 6.92 12.33 10.07
N LEU A 57 7.83 13.00 9.36
CA LEU A 57 9.26 13.02 9.63
C LEU A 57 9.74 14.46 9.73
N GLU A 58 10.63 14.75 10.68
CA GLU A 58 11.26 16.04 10.81
C GLU A 58 12.78 15.88 10.79
N THR A 59 13.44 16.82 10.13
CA THR A 59 14.90 16.84 10.02
C THR A 59 15.40 18.27 9.86
N THR A 60 16.63 18.52 10.29
CA THR A 60 17.31 19.80 10.07
C THR A 60 18.51 19.61 9.14
N TYR A 61 18.60 20.43 8.12
CA TYR A 61 19.73 20.49 7.20
C TYR A 61 20.66 21.63 7.57
N LEU A 62 21.91 21.31 7.83
CA LEU A 62 22.95 22.25 8.25
C LEU A 62 24.12 22.22 7.25
N ALA A 63 24.44 23.39 6.67
CA ALA A 63 25.59 23.50 5.77
C ALA A 63 26.91 23.14 6.44
N GLY A 64 27.08 23.53 7.73
CA GLY A 64 28.23 23.15 8.54
C GLY A 64 28.37 21.66 8.84
N ALA A 65 27.32 20.89 8.60
CA ALA A 65 27.29 19.44 8.80
C ALA A 65 27.51 18.64 7.50
N GLY A 66 28.10 19.26 6.48
CA GLY A 66 28.43 18.60 5.22
C GLY A 66 27.24 18.41 4.28
N VAL A 67 26.16 19.16 4.49
CA VAL A 67 24.94 19.10 3.70
C VAL A 67 24.78 20.41 2.95
N ASP A 68 24.32 20.36 1.70
CA ASP A 68 23.85 21.54 0.97
C ASP A 68 22.34 21.70 1.16
N PRO A 69 21.84 22.66 1.97
CA PRO A 69 20.43 22.81 2.25
C PRO A 69 19.62 23.15 1.00
N LEU A 70 20.15 23.98 0.09
CA LEU A 70 19.46 24.35 -1.14
C LEU A 70 19.31 23.15 -2.08
N GLY A 71 20.38 22.37 -2.25
CA GLY A 71 20.36 21.13 -3.02
C GLY A 71 19.37 20.12 -2.44
N GLN A 72 19.24 20.03 -1.12
CA GLN A 72 18.24 19.15 -0.50
C GLN A 72 16.80 19.56 -0.80
N ILE A 73 16.51 20.88 -0.78
CA ILE A 73 15.20 21.42 -1.14
C ILE A 73 14.84 21.04 -2.59
N GLU A 74 15.77 21.21 -3.51
CA GLU A 74 15.54 20.87 -4.93
C GLU A 74 15.37 19.38 -5.15
N ASP A 75 16.12 18.59 -4.41
CA ASP A 75 16.02 17.13 -4.51
C ASP A 75 14.71 16.59 -3.95
N TRP A 76 14.15 17.20 -2.91
CA TRP A 76 12.82 16.81 -2.42
C TRP A 76 11.73 17.06 -3.44
N LYS A 77 11.82 18.12 -4.24
CA LYS A 77 10.88 18.39 -5.34
C LYS A 77 10.83 17.25 -6.36
N LYS A 78 11.93 16.52 -6.54
CA LYS A 78 12.01 15.39 -7.48
C LYS A 78 11.46 14.09 -6.91
N GLN A 79 11.13 14.06 -5.62
CA GLN A 79 10.71 12.83 -4.93
C GLN A 79 9.19 12.59 -4.93
N PHE A 80 8.37 13.53 -5.40
CA PHE A 80 6.90 13.40 -5.36
C PHE A 80 6.36 12.18 -6.13
N ASP A 81 7.06 11.73 -7.16
CA ASP A 81 6.66 10.55 -7.95
C ASP A 81 7.23 9.23 -7.41
N VAL A 82 8.10 9.31 -6.40
CA VAL A 82 8.76 8.12 -5.84
C VAL A 82 7.82 7.40 -4.88
N LYS A 83 7.73 6.09 -5.06
CA LYS A 83 7.00 5.17 -4.19
C LYS A 83 7.98 4.15 -3.64
N ALA A 84 8.22 4.21 -2.36
CA ALA A 84 9.24 3.39 -1.72
C ALA A 84 8.86 3.01 -0.28
N PRO A 85 9.38 1.91 0.25
CA PRO A 85 9.24 1.59 1.66
C PRO A 85 10.08 2.55 2.53
N LEU A 86 9.62 2.80 3.73
CA LEU A 86 10.43 3.43 4.76
C LEU A 86 11.21 2.36 5.50
N LEU A 87 12.50 2.53 5.58
CA LEU A 87 13.40 1.66 6.34
C LEU A 87 13.88 2.41 7.58
N LEU A 88 13.69 1.83 8.75
CA LEU A 88 14.27 2.29 10.00
C LEU A 88 15.33 1.29 10.43
N ASN A 89 16.55 1.75 10.61
CA ASN A 89 17.70 0.87 10.95
C ASN A 89 17.79 -0.38 10.04
N GLY A 90 17.57 -0.19 8.74
CA GLY A 90 17.61 -1.25 7.74
C GLY A 90 16.40 -2.19 7.70
N LYS A 91 15.41 -2.00 8.58
CA LYS A 91 14.17 -2.79 8.61
C LYS A 91 13.02 -1.95 8.08
N GLN A 92 12.16 -2.59 7.28
CA GLN A 92 10.95 -1.93 6.79
C GLN A 92 10.03 -1.57 7.95
N PHE A 93 9.54 -0.35 7.94
CA PHE A 93 8.57 0.15 8.89
C PHE A 93 7.30 0.60 8.16
N GLY A 94 6.15 0.16 8.66
CA GLY A 94 4.84 0.53 8.11
C GLY A 94 4.51 -0.14 6.78
N PRO A 95 3.77 0.55 5.90
CA PRO A 95 3.30 0.02 4.63
C PRO A 95 4.42 -0.37 3.67
N ALA A 96 4.09 -1.26 2.71
CA ALA A 96 5.03 -1.69 1.69
C ALA A 96 5.51 -0.54 0.79
N LEU A 97 4.63 0.40 0.51
CA LEU A 97 4.93 1.58 -0.31
C LEU A 97 4.36 2.83 0.36
N LEU A 98 5.18 3.85 0.41
CA LEU A 98 4.83 5.19 0.83
C LEU A 98 5.11 6.15 -0.32
N GLN A 99 4.29 7.16 -0.45
CA GLN A 99 4.49 8.29 -1.36
C GLN A 99 4.65 9.58 -0.56
N LEU A 100 5.35 10.54 -1.13
CA LEU A 100 5.47 11.87 -0.57
C LEU A 100 4.17 12.63 -0.81
N ASP A 101 3.54 13.08 0.26
CA ASP A 101 2.34 13.89 0.22
C ASP A 101 2.69 15.38 0.25
N SER A 102 3.48 15.77 1.23
CA SER A 102 3.98 17.13 1.33
C SER A 102 5.38 17.19 1.92
N VAL A 103 6.08 18.27 1.60
CA VAL A 103 7.31 18.67 2.28
C VAL A 103 7.28 20.17 2.49
N SER A 104 7.48 20.60 3.71
CA SER A 104 7.59 22.01 4.09
C SER A 104 8.98 22.30 4.64
N PHE A 105 9.43 23.51 4.40
CA PHE A 105 10.72 24.01 4.83
C PHE A 105 10.54 25.30 5.61
N ASP A 106 11.06 25.30 6.83
CA ASP A 106 10.89 26.40 7.77
C ASP A 106 12.24 26.78 8.40
N ASN A 107 12.23 27.83 9.25
CA ASN A 107 13.38 28.26 10.04
C ASN A 107 14.67 28.48 9.23
N PHE A 108 14.55 29.13 8.06
CA PHE A 108 15.70 29.44 7.25
C PHE A 108 16.65 30.38 7.97
N LYS A 109 17.91 29.99 8.06
CA LYS A 109 19.01 30.84 8.49
C LYS A 109 19.96 31.07 7.34
N PHE A 110 20.39 32.33 7.20
CA PHE A 110 21.26 32.80 6.13
C PHE A 110 22.58 33.27 6.71
N ASP A 111 23.64 33.15 5.94
CA ASP A 111 24.92 33.79 6.23
C ASP A 111 24.89 35.27 5.79
N GLY A 112 26.00 36.00 6.07
CA GLY A 112 26.12 37.41 5.68
C GLY A 112 26.14 37.65 4.17
N VAL A 113 26.16 36.61 3.34
CA VAL A 113 26.20 36.66 1.86
C VAL A 113 24.89 36.15 1.25
N GLY A 114 23.90 35.75 2.07
CA GLY A 114 22.60 35.30 1.63
C GLY A 114 22.53 33.79 1.29
N ARG A 115 23.53 32.97 1.67
CA ARG A 115 23.46 31.53 1.50
C ARG A 115 22.69 30.92 2.67
N ILE A 116 21.88 29.88 2.38
CA ILE A 116 21.17 29.12 3.41
C ILE A 116 22.17 28.26 4.18
N ILE A 117 22.29 28.49 5.48
CA ILE A 117 23.17 27.75 6.37
C ILE A 117 22.41 26.70 7.19
N GLN A 118 21.10 26.92 7.39
CA GLN A 118 20.22 25.98 8.07
C GLN A 118 18.80 26.08 7.50
N VAL A 119 18.13 24.95 7.46
CA VAL A 119 16.70 24.86 7.18
C VAL A 119 16.13 23.62 7.87
N ASP A 120 14.97 23.76 8.46
CA ASP A 120 14.22 22.66 9.03
C ASP A 120 13.22 22.15 7.98
N ALA A 121 13.10 20.85 7.85
CA ALA A 121 12.20 20.20 6.90
C ALA A 121 11.23 19.28 7.63
N SER A 122 9.94 19.44 7.32
CA SER A 122 8.86 18.57 7.75
C SER A 122 8.32 17.82 6.53
N ILE A 123 8.31 16.52 6.59
CA ILE A 123 8.02 15.61 5.48
C ILE A 123 6.83 14.75 5.85
N ASP A 124 5.78 14.79 5.05
CA ASP A 124 4.60 13.96 5.20
C ASP A 124 4.58 12.87 4.12
N LEU A 125 4.58 11.65 4.58
CA LEU A 125 4.44 10.46 3.74
C LEU A 125 3.10 9.81 4.00
N THR A 126 2.46 9.31 2.96
CA THR A 126 1.20 8.57 3.05
C THR A 126 1.34 7.21 2.38
N GLU A 127 0.67 6.22 2.93
CA GLU A 127 0.60 4.89 2.33
C GLU A 127 0.09 4.97 0.89
N TYR A 128 0.82 4.33 -0.02
CA TYR A 128 0.41 4.18 -1.41
C TYR A 128 -0.10 2.76 -1.66
N VAL A 129 -1.37 2.67 -2.02
CA VAL A 129 -1.99 1.41 -2.45
C VAL A 129 -2.18 1.49 -3.96
N PRO A 130 -1.50 0.65 -4.76
CA PRO A 130 -1.70 0.66 -6.20
C PRO A 130 -3.16 0.31 -6.53
N PRO A 131 -3.75 0.94 -7.55
CA PRO A 131 -5.09 0.61 -7.98
C PRO A 131 -5.15 -0.87 -8.36
N ALA A 132 -6.19 -1.58 -7.88
CA ALA A 132 -6.40 -2.96 -8.25
C ALA A 132 -6.57 -3.04 -9.77
N THR A 133 -5.66 -3.73 -10.43
CA THR A 133 -5.81 -4.05 -11.85
C THR A 133 -7.07 -4.92 -11.94
N LYS A 134 -8.13 -4.41 -12.55
CA LYS A 134 -9.28 -5.23 -12.92
C LYS A 134 -8.73 -6.29 -13.86
N VAL A 135 -8.52 -7.50 -13.37
CA VAL A 135 -8.34 -8.66 -14.23
C VAL A 135 -9.65 -8.77 -14.97
N SER A 136 -9.67 -8.43 -16.25
CA SER A 136 -10.76 -8.78 -17.13
C SER A 136 -10.84 -10.29 -17.09
N GLU A 137 -11.80 -10.84 -16.37
CA GLU A 137 -12.20 -12.21 -16.55
C GLU A 137 -12.62 -12.34 -18.02
N LYS A 138 -11.70 -12.86 -18.81
CA LYS A 138 -11.99 -13.31 -20.15
C LYS A 138 -12.88 -14.51 -19.95
N THR A 139 -14.19 -14.27 -20.03
CA THR A 139 -15.23 -15.30 -20.05
C THR A 139 -14.82 -16.28 -21.15
N ALA A 140 -14.34 -17.45 -20.73
CA ALA A 140 -14.16 -18.58 -21.63
C ALA A 140 -15.57 -19.01 -22.03
N THR A 141 -16.03 -18.52 -23.16
CA THR A 141 -17.22 -19.02 -23.85
C THR A 141 -16.90 -20.43 -24.30
N THR A 142 -17.31 -21.39 -23.54
CA THR A 142 -17.32 -22.79 -23.95
C THR A 142 -18.31 -22.88 -25.13
N ALA A 143 -17.79 -22.92 -26.33
CA ALA A 143 -18.55 -23.21 -27.52
C ALA A 143 -19.05 -24.66 -27.41
N THR A 144 -20.30 -24.84 -27.05
CA THR A 144 -20.99 -26.11 -27.19
C THR A 144 -21.26 -26.34 -28.65
N ASN A 145 -20.46 -27.17 -29.28
CA ASN A 145 -20.66 -27.64 -30.63
C ASN A 145 -21.85 -28.58 -30.67
N SER A 146 -23.01 -28.08 -31.05
CA SER A 146 -24.17 -28.88 -31.46
C SER A 146 -23.90 -29.49 -32.83
N THR A 147 -23.46 -30.72 -32.86
CA THR A 147 -23.50 -31.51 -34.09
C THR A 147 -24.84 -32.23 -34.17
N LYS A 148 -25.66 -31.69 -35.08
CA LYS A 148 -26.91 -32.26 -35.50
C LYS A 148 -26.62 -33.33 -36.54
N SER A 149 -27.01 -34.56 -36.28
CA SER A 149 -27.23 -35.61 -37.30
C SER A 149 -28.12 -36.64 -36.62
N GLY A 150 -29.25 -36.88 -37.01
CA GLY A 150 -30.07 -37.22 -38.14
C GLY A 150 -30.29 -38.67 -38.14
N ALA A 151 -31.58 -39.01 -37.81
CA ALA A 151 -32.43 -40.02 -38.42
C ALA A 151 -32.29 -41.53 -38.11
N LEU A 152 -33.44 -42.03 -37.71
CA LEU A 152 -34.12 -43.27 -38.12
C LEU A 152 -33.87 -44.55 -37.30
N SER A 153 -34.97 -44.91 -36.63
CA SER A 153 -35.88 -46.02 -36.93
C SER A 153 -35.75 -47.30 -36.10
N ALA A 154 -36.95 -47.68 -35.64
CA ALA A 154 -37.43 -49.00 -35.32
C ALA A 154 -37.12 -49.62 -33.92
N GLY A 155 -38.22 -49.68 -33.14
CA GLY A 155 -38.43 -50.60 -32.05
C GLY A 155 -38.65 -52.04 -32.51
N PRO A 156 -39.39 -52.90 -31.79
CA PRO A 156 -39.48 -53.08 -30.36
C PRO A 156 -39.11 -54.55 -30.00
N THR A 157 -39.16 -54.93 -28.75
CA THR A 157 -39.71 -56.21 -28.28
C THR A 157 -39.06 -56.69 -26.96
N SER A 158 -39.93 -56.70 -26.00
CA SER A 158 -40.26 -57.78 -25.10
C SER A 158 -39.27 -58.37 -24.13
N ALA A 159 -39.81 -58.33 -22.99
CA ALA A 159 -39.93 -59.47 -22.03
C ALA A 159 -38.67 -59.77 -21.21
N GLU A 160 -38.93 -59.70 -20.05
CA GLU A 160 -39.43 -60.71 -19.04
C GLU A 160 -38.34 -61.13 -18.07
N LYS A 161 -38.71 -60.94 -16.90
CA LYS A 161 -38.80 -61.93 -15.77
C LYS A 161 -37.63 -61.92 -14.82
N ALA A 162 -38.00 -61.48 -13.71
CA ALA A 162 -38.27 -62.25 -12.47
C ALA A 162 -37.04 -62.63 -11.67
N ALA A 163 -37.08 -62.09 -10.54
CA ALA A 163 -37.38 -62.79 -9.29
C ALA A 163 -36.18 -63.19 -8.43
N LYS A 164 -36.37 -62.80 -7.21
CA LYS A 164 -36.19 -63.61 -5.99
C LYS A 164 -34.78 -63.66 -5.41
N LYS A 165 -34.67 -63.24 -4.23
CA LYS A 165 -35.10 -63.62 -2.92
C LYS A 165 -33.90 -63.76 -1.98
N THR A 166 -33.99 -63.02 -0.92
CA THR A 166 -33.94 -63.54 0.46
C THR A 166 -32.56 -63.86 1.04
N THR A 167 -32.30 -63.18 2.09
CA THR A 167 -32.38 -63.59 3.51
C THR A 167 -31.02 -63.69 4.18
N THR A 168 -30.92 -62.95 5.23
CA THR A 168 -30.74 -63.26 6.65
C THR A 168 -29.33 -63.46 7.18
N ALA A 169 -29.13 -62.63 8.13
CA ALA A 169 -28.63 -62.86 9.49
C ALA A 169 -27.22 -63.45 9.72
N ARG A 170 -26.47 -62.73 10.40
CA ARG A 170 -26.14 -62.87 11.82
C ARG A 170 -25.16 -61.81 12.26
#